data_b7286cd01bf87e025a0a63bbcb1cbd7a
#
_entry.id   b7286cd01bf87e025a0a63bbcb1cbd7a
#
_cell.length_a   1.000
_cell.length_b   1.000
_cell.length_c   1.000
_cell.angle_alpha   90.00
_cell.angle_beta   90.00
_cell.angle_gamma   90.00
#
_symmetry.space_group_name_H-M   'P 1'
#
loop_
_entity.id
_entity.type
_entity.pdbx_description
1 polymer ?
#
loop_
_entity_poly.entity_id
_entity_poly.type
_entity_poly.pdbx_seq_one_letter_code
_entity_poly.pdbx_strand_id
1 'polypeptide(L)'
;MCIRDSIEKVHAAADAGLPVIINPGGFTHTSVALRDALAEVADGAGFVEVHISNVHAREPFRHHSYLSPIARGVIAGLGVFGYVAAVDYLCQ
;
A
#
# COMPACT_ATOMS: atom_id res chain seq x y z
N MET A 1 -4.34 -14.12 -3.88
CA MET A 1 -3.09 -13.57 -4.45
C MET A 1 -1.92 -14.04 -3.60
N CYS A 2 -0.86 -14.51 -4.23
CA CYS A 2 0.36 -14.93 -3.54
C CYS A 2 1.19 -13.70 -3.19
N ILE A 3 1.74 -13.65 -1.96
CA ILE A 3 2.55 -12.50 -1.54
C ILE A 3 3.82 -12.38 -2.39
N ARG A 4 4.39 -13.50 -2.86
CA ARG A 4 5.55 -13.46 -3.74
C ARG A 4 5.25 -12.69 -5.03
N ASP A 5 4.08 -12.92 -5.63
CA ASP A 5 3.68 -12.22 -6.84
C ASP A 5 3.55 -10.73 -6.60
N SER A 6 3.01 -10.33 -5.45
CA SER A 6 2.90 -8.92 -5.08
C SER A 6 4.28 -8.29 -4.93
N ILE A 7 5.21 -8.97 -4.27
CA ILE A 7 6.57 -8.49 -4.07
C ILE A 7 7.29 -8.33 -5.41
N GLU A 8 7.14 -9.30 -6.33
CA GLU A 8 7.75 -9.21 -7.65
C GLU A 8 7.23 -8.02 -8.45
N LYS A 9 5.91 -7.75 -8.38
CA LYS A 9 5.31 -6.60 -9.06
C LYS A 9 5.80 -5.30 -8.47
N VAL A 10 5.98 -5.24 -7.15
CA VAL A 10 6.51 -4.04 -6.49
C VAL A 10 7.95 -3.77 -6.93
N HIS A 11 8.79 -4.80 -7.00
CA HIS A 11 10.15 -4.64 -7.49
C HIS A 11 10.18 -4.16 -8.94
N ALA A 12 9.31 -4.70 -9.79
CA ALA A 12 9.22 -4.27 -11.18
C ALA A 12 8.82 -2.79 -11.29
N ALA A 13 7.89 -2.33 -10.45
CA ALA A 13 7.49 -0.92 -10.43
C ALA A 13 8.63 -0.04 -9.96
N ALA A 14 9.38 -0.46 -8.94
CA ALA A 14 10.53 0.30 -8.44
C ALA A 14 11.59 0.45 -9.52
N ASP A 15 11.91 -0.63 -10.24
CA ASP A 15 12.90 -0.61 -11.32
C ASP A 15 12.47 0.30 -12.46
N ALA A 16 11.17 0.40 -12.73
CA ALA A 16 10.62 1.26 -13.78
C ALA A 16 10.40 2.71 -13.33
N GLY A 17 10.61 3.02 -12.06
CA GLY A 17 10.36 4.36 -11.52
C GLY A 17 8.89 4.74 -11.44
N LEU A 18 8.00 3.76 -11.30
CA LEU A 18 6.55 3.97 -11.28
C LEU A 18 6.01 4.03 -9.85
N PRO A 19 5.01 4.89 -9.59
CA PRO A 19 4.30 4.87 -8.32
C PRO A 19 3.43 3.62 -8.20
N VAL A 20 3.08 3.25 -6.97
CA VAL A 20 2.27 2.08 -6.69
C VAL A 20 1.05 2.47 -5.86
N ILE A 21 -0.10 1.90 -6.21
CA ILE A 21 -1.29 1.94 -5.36
C ILE A 21 -1.52 0.49 -4.92
N ILE A 22 -1.55 0.26 -3.62
CA ILE A 22 -1.63 -1.10 -3.11
C ILE A 22 -2.71 -1.23 -2.05
N ASN A 23 -3.51 -2.30 -2.20
CA ASN A 23 -4.38 -2.78 -1.13
C ASN A 23 -3.79 -4.09 -0.64
N PRO A 24 -2.99 -4.07 0.42
CA PRO A 24 -2.28 -5.26 0.89
C PRO A 24 -3.16 -6.23 1.67
N GLY A 25 -4.35 -5.83 2.07
CA GLY A 25 -5.23 -6.67 2.87
C GLY A 25 -4.57 -7.04 4.19
N GLY A 26 -4.65 -8.31 4.59
CA GLY A 26 -4.07 -8.79 5.83
C GLY A 26 -2.55 -8.66 5.93
N PHE A 27 -1.86 -8.57 4.80
CA PHE A 27 -0.40 -8.43 4.78
C PHE A 27 0.07 -7.09 5.35
N THR A 28 -0.79 -6.07 5.38
CA THR A 28 -0.50 -4.77 5.99
C THR A 28 -0.02 -4.91 7.43
N HIS A 29 -0.57 -5.89 8.14
CA HIS A 29 -0.41 -6.02 9.58
C HIS A 29 0.70 -6.98 9.99
N THR A 30 1.22 -7.78 9.06
CA THR A 30 2.12 -8.89 9.38
C THR A 30 3.32 -9.04 8.43
N SER A 31 3.28 -8.50 7.23
CA SER A 31 4.33 -8.78 6.24
C SER A 31 5.45 -7.75 6.25
N VAL A 32 6.57 -8.13 6.85
CA VAL A 32 7.81 -7.34 6.79
C VAL A 32 8.44 -7.43 5.38
N ALA A 33 8.31 -8.58 4.72
CA ALA A 33 8.85 -8.75 3.38
C ALA A 33 8.20 -7.79 2.37
N LEU A 34 6.88 -7.59 2.46
CA LEU A 34 6.19 -6.63 1.61
C LEU A 34 6.63 -5.21 1.92
N ARG A 35 6.79 -4.88 3.21
CA ARG A 35 7.29 -3.57 3.62
C ARG A 35 8.67 -3.29 3.02
N ASP A 36 9.57 -4.27 3.09
CA ASP A 36 10.93 -4.09 2.57
C ASP A 36 10.92 -3.87 1.06
N ALA A 37 10.06 -4.59 0.31
CA ALA A 37 9.91 -4.39 -1.12
C ALA A 37 9.38 -2.99 -1.43
N LEU A 38 8.37 -2.53 -0.68
CA LEU A 38 7.78 -1.22 -0.88
C LEU A 38 8.72 -0.08 -0.50
N ALA A 39 9.70 -0.32 0.36
CA ALA A 39 10.69 0.69 0.71
C ALA A 39 11.46 1.18 -0.52
N GLU A 40 11.70 0.31 -1.49
CA GLU A 40 12.36 0.70 -2.75
C GLU A 40 11.51 1.68 -3.54
N VAL A 41 10.20 1.47 -3.60
CA VAL A 41 9.27 2.40 -4.27
C VAL A 41 9.16 3.69 -3.47
N ALA A 42 9.18 3.62 -2.15
CA ALA A 42 9.09 4.79 -1.28
C ALA A 42 10.23 5.77 -1.51
N ASP A 43 11.44 5.27 -1.80
CA ASP A 43 12.60 6.11 -2.09
C ASP A 43 12.51 6.77 -3.49
N GLY A 44 11.65 6.27 -4.36
CA GLY A 44 11.45 6.81 -5.71
C GLY A 44 10.11 7.51 -5.85
N ALA A 45 9.24 6.95 -6.70
CA ALA A 45 7.94 7.56 -7.02
C ALA A 45 6.93 7.52 -5.86
N GLY A 46 7.14 6.64 -4.88
CA GLY A 46 6.27 6.50 -3.71
C GLY A 46 5.10 5.55 -3.94
N PHE A 47 4.44 5.20 -2.86
CA PHE A 47 3.23 4.38 -2.95
C PHE A 47 2.14 4.90 -2.03
N VAL A 48 0.89 4.58 -2.39
CA VAL A 48 -0.29 4.90 -1.60
C VAL A 48 -0.91 3.58 -1.12
N GLU A 49 -1.12 3.48 0.17
CA GLU A 49 -1.80 2.34 0.79
C GLU A 49 -3.30 2.61 0.79
N VAL A 50 -4.09 1.67 0.24
CA VAL A 50 -5.55 1.80 0.17
C VAL A 50 -6.20 0.63 0.88
N HIS A 51 -7.15 0.92 1.75
CA HIS A 51 -8.03 -0.07 2.38
C HIS A 51 -9.47 0.30 2.05
N ILE A 52 -10.24 -0.68 1.56
CA ILE A 52 -11.65 -0.48 1.23
C ILE A 52 -12.46 -0.20 2.49
N SER A 53 -12.18 -0.95 3.57
CA SER A 53 -12.88 -0.78 4.83
C SER A 53 -12.13 0.15 5.77
N ASN A 54 -12.85 0.68 6.77
CA ASN A 54 -12.22 1.45 7.83
C ASN A 54 -11.56 0.48 8.81
N VAL A 55 -10.25 0.30 8.68
CA VAL A 55 -9.48 -0.65 9.51
C VAL A 55 -9.50 -0.27 10.98
N HIS A 56 -9.72 1.00 11.31
CA HIS A 56 -9.77 1.47 12.69
C HIS A 56 -11.09 1.12 13.39
N ALA A 57 -12.10 0.73 12.63
CA ALA A 57 -13.38 0.26 13.16
C ALA A 57 -13.44 -1.26 13.29
N ARG A 58 -12.35 -1.96 13.01
CA ARG A 58 -12.27 -3.43 13.03
C ARG A 58 -11.40 -3.89 14.21
N GLU A 59 -10.92 -5.14 14.16
CA GLU A 59 -10.16 -5.72 15.26
C GLU A 59 -8.87 -4.92 15.53
N PRO A 60 -8.39 -4.85 16.79
CA PRO A 60 -7.24 -4.03 17.15
C PRO A 60 -5.98 -4.29 16.32
N PHE A 61 -5.72 -5.54 15.89
CA PHE A 61 -4.52 -5.82 15.10
C PHE A 61 -4.52 -5.09 13.75
N ARG A 62 -5.70 -4.68 13.26
CA ARG A 62 -5.83 -3.94 12.00
C ARG A 62 -5.47 -2.45 12.14
N HIS A 63 -5.29 -1.96 13.37
CA HIS A 63 -4.90 -0.58 13.61
C HIS A 63 -3.41 -0.36 13.32
N HIS A 64 -2.60 -1.44 13.34
CA HIS A 64 -1.17 -1.34 13.11
C HIS A 64 -0.85 -1.73 11.67
N SER A 65 -0.10 -0.89 10.98
CA SER A 65 0.37 -1.18 9.64
C SER A 65 1.88 -1.08 9.58
N TYR A 66 2.52 -2.09 9.01
CA TYR A 66 3.95 -2.02 8.72
C TYR A 66 4.24 -1.10 7.52
N LEU A 67 3.23 -0.79 6.71
CA LEU A 67 3.40 -0.04 5.47
C LEU A 67 3.14 1.46 5.64
N SER A 68 2.20 1.84 6.51
CA SER A 68 1.79 3.24 6.66
C SER A 68 2.96 4.19 6.96
N PRO A 69 3.94 3.81 7.81
CA PRO A 69 5.04 4.72 8.11
C PRO A 69 5.92 5.10 6.92
N ILE A 70 5.96 4.25 5.87
CA ILE A 70 6.78 4.51 4.69
C ILE A 70 5.95 4.88 3.47
N ALA A 71 4.62 4.82 3.56
CA ALA A 71 3.72 5.18 2.47
C ALA A 71 3.72 6.71 2.27
N ARG A 72 3.56 7.12 1.01
CA ARG A 72 3.37 8.52 0.67
C ARG A 72 2.02 9.03 1.15
N GLY A 73 1.01 8.16 1.21
CA GLY A 73 -0.31 8.45 1.73
C GLY A 73 -1.06 7.19 2.07
N VAL A 74 -2.09 7.33 2.91
CA VAL A 74 -2.94 6.22 3.33
C VAL A 74 -4.39 6.63 3.15
N ILE A 75 -5.19 5.77 2.52
CA ILE A 75 -6.62 5.97 2.33
C ILE A 75 -7.33 4.76 2.90
N ALA A 76 -8.29 4.97 3.77
CA ALA A 76 -9.03 3.88 4.40
C ALA A 76 -10.50 4.27 4.57
N GLY A 77 -11.39 3.30 4.40
CA GLY A 77 -12.80 3.47 4.70
C GLY A 77 -13.65 4.10 3.62
N LEU A 78 -13.13 4.31 2.42
CA LEU A 78 -13.85 4.96 1.33
C LEU A 78 -14.39 3.98 0.28
N GLY A 79 -14.38 2.69 0.59
CA GLY A 79 -14.77 1.68 -0.39
C GLY A 79 -13.84 1.72 -1.60
N VAL A 80 -14.37 1.33 -2.75
CA VAL A 80 -13.57 1.33 -3.99
C VAL A 80 -13.21 2.74 -4.46
N PHE A 81 -13.90 3.77 -3.98
CA PHE A 81 -13.55 5.15 -4.30
C PHE A 81 -12.13 5.50 -3.84
N GLY A 82 -11.61 4.78 -2.85
CA GLY A 82 -10.24 4.98 -2.38
C GLY A 82 -9.20 4.86 -3.50
N TYR A 83 -9.42 3.97 -4.47
CA TYR A 83 -8.53 3.84 -5.62
C TYR A 83 -8.58 5.08 -6.51
N VAL A 84 -9.76 5.64 -6.72
CA VAL A 84 -9.93 6.86 -7.52
C VAL A 84 -9.19 8.03 -6.86
N ALA A 85 -9.36 8.16 -5.55
CA ALA A 85 -8.70 9.21 -4.78
C ALA A 85 -7.17 9.06 -4.86
N ALA A 86 -6.65 7.84 -4.80
CA ALA A 86 -5.22 7.58 -4.90
C ALA A 86 -4.67 7.98 -6.27
N VAL A 87 -5.39 7.64 -7.34
CA VAL A 87 -4.98 8.02 -8.70
C VAL A 87 -4.95 9.54 -8.84
N ASP A 88 -6.00 10.22 -8.39
CA ASP A 88 -6.05 11.69 -8.43
C ASP A 88 -4.86 12.31 -7.70
N TYR A 89 -4.55 11.79 -6.51
CA TYR A 89 -3.44 12.29 -5.71
C TYR A 89 -2.10 12.11 -6.44
N LEU A 90 -1.88 10.94 -7.03
CA LEU A 90 -0.60 10.65 -7.70
C LEU A 90 -0.44 11.40 -9.02
N CYS A 91 -1.53 11.85 -9.62
CA CYS A 91 -1.51 12.61 -10.88
C CYS A 91 -1.33 14.12 -10.68
N GLN A 92 -1.26 14.58 -9.46
CA GLN A 92 -1.07 16.00 -9.17
C GLN A 92 0.37 16.47 -9.36
#